data_ee5ac596dfd5abd7de564832edf1a1e6
#
_entry.id   ee5ac596dfd5abd7de564832edf1a1e6
#
_cell.length_a   1.000
_cell.length_b   1.000
_cell.length_c   1.000
_cell.angle_alpha   90.00
_cell.angle_beta   90.00
_cell.angle_gamma   90.00
#
_symmetry.space_group_name_H-M   'P 1'
#
loop_
_entity.id
_entity.type
_entity.pdbx_description
1 polymer ?
#
loop_
_entity_poly.entity_id
_entity_poly.type
_entity_poly.pdbx_seq_one_letter_code
_entity_poly.pdbx_strand_id
1 'polypeptide(L)'
;MCIRDSSYIRQTNPRKVIDATHPYATATQTRIRRSAEQLGIPCQRMKIENEQEAWRDVVQWVENPAEAAAVLSRLSEENILLAGDYRNLPHYASLLRKDHLFCRIVPTVEALDLAKKVGVPETHIVAAYGPYTRAFNSAVFDMLGIDVLVIRDVALDGGLAECVIPALERQIHVMMVRGE
;
A
#
# COMPACT_ATOMS: atom_id res chain seq x y z
N MET A 1 16.12 14.52 -7.57
CA MET A 1 15.41 15.84 -7.61
C MET A 1 14.59 15.85 -8.89
N CYS A 2 13.27 15.80 -8.79
CA CYS A 2 12.43 15.80 -10.00
C CYS A 2 12.39 17.23 -10.54
N ILE A 3 13.21 17.49 -11.57
CA ILE A 3 13.31 18.78 -12.26
C ILE A 3 11.95 19.17 -12.90
N ARG A 4 11.05 18.19 -13.09
CA ARG A 4 9.73 18.41 -13.69
C ARG A 4 8.80 19.31 -12.89
N ASP A 5 8.74 19.17 -11.54
CA ASP A 5 7.74 19.89 -10.74
C ASP A 5 8.05 21.40 -10.69
N SER A 6 9.29 21.76 -10.39
CA SER A 6 9.71 23.18 -10.36
C SER A 6 9.75 23.83 -11.75
N SER A 7 10.08 23.08 -12.80
CA SER A 7 10.03 23.59 -14.17
C SER A 7 8.59 23.83 -14.64
N TYR A 8 7.67 22.92 -14.32
CA TYR A 8 6.26 23.06 -14.64
C TYR A 8 5.62 24.27 -13.93
N ILE A 9 5.87 24.42 -12.62
CA ILE A 9 5.37 25.57 -11.86
C ILE A 9 5.93 26.89 -12.41
N ARG A 10 7.20 26.92 -12.81
CA ARG A 10 7.78 28.14 -13.45
C ARG A 10 7.14 28.46 -14.79
N GLN A 11 6.89 27.45 -15.63
CA GLN A 11 6.30 27.66 -16.95
C GLN A 11 4.85 28.09 -16.89
N THR A 12 4.08 27.53 -15.95
CA THR A 12 2.65 27.82 -15.82
C THR A 12 2.33 29.04 -14.97
N ASN A 13 3.31 29.49 -14.15
CA ASN A 13 3.18 30.64 -13.22
C ASN A 13 1.81 30.68 -12.51
N PRO A 14 1.40 29.62 -11.80
CA PRO A 14 0.08 29.52 -11.21
C PRO A 14 -0.06 30.50 -10.06
N ARG A 15 -1.26 31.04 -9.85
CA ARG A 15 -1.55 31.92 -8.69
C ARG A 15 -1.49 31.19 -7.36
N LYS A 16 -1.66 29.86 -7.36
CA LYS A 16 -1.71 29.01 -6.18
C LYS A 16 -1.43 27.56 -6.56
N VAL A 17 -0.71 26.85 -5.73
CA VAL A 17 -0.53 25.39 -5.81
C VAL A 17 -1.45 24.73 -4.79
N ILE A 18 -2.24 23.75 -5.21
CA ILE A 18 -3.04 22.91 -4.32
C ILE A 18 -2.37 21.54 -4.26
N ASP A 19 -1.86 21.20 -3.07
CA ASP A 19 -1.29 19.88 -2.81
C ASP A 19 -2.42 18.92 -2.41
N ALA A 20 -2.82 18.09 -3.36
CA ALA A 20 -3.79 17.00 -3.19
C ALA A 20 -3.11 15.62 -3.12
N THR A 21 -1.81 15.57 -2.82
CA THR A 21 -1.09 14.30 -2.69
C THR A 21 -1.56 13.53 -1.46
N HIS A 22 -1.41 12.22 -1.52
CA HIS A 22 -1.79 11.33 -0.41
C HIS A 22 -1.15 11.79 0.92
N PRO A 23 -1.85 11.70 2.07
CA PRO A 23 -1.35 12.14 3.38
C PRO A 23 0.06 11.67 3.72
N TYR A 24 0.41 10.46 3.35
CA TYR A 24 1.72 9.85 3.65
C TYR A 24 2.79 10.02 2.57
N ALA A 25 2.50 10.71 1.47
CA ALA A 25 3.49 11.03 0.44
C ALA A 25 4.43 12.19 0.88
N THR A 26 5.01 12.08 2.08
CA THR A 26 5.76 13.15 2.76
C THR A 26 6.91 13.71 1.93
N ALA A 27 7.64 12.84 1.24
CA ALA A 27 8.73 13.27 0.35
C ALA A 27 8.23 14.10 -0.84
N THR A 28 7.08 13.71 -1.41
CA THR A 28 6.45 14.46 -2.53
C THR A 28 5.88 15.78 -2.04
N GLN A 29 5.20 15.79 -0.90
CA GLN A 29 4.68 16.99 -0.25
C GLN A 29 5.79 18.02 0.04
N THR A 30 6.88 17.56 0.64
CA THR A 30 8.04 18.41 0.94
C THR A 30 8.63 19.02 -0.34
N ARG A 31 8.70 18.25 -1.43
CA ARG A 31 9.18 18.76 -2.73
C ARG A 31 8.24 19.81 -3.32
N ILE A 32 6.93 19.54 -3.35
CA ILE A 32 5.92 20.48 -3.88
C ILE A 32 5.98 21.77 -3.09
N ARG A 33 5.95 21.70 -1.76
CA ARG A 33 6.02 22.86 -0.89
C ARG A 33 7.28 23.68 -1.12
N ARG A 34 8.46 23.05 -1.11
CA ARG A 34 9.74 23.74 -1.37
C ARG A 34 9.79 24.39 -2.75
N SER A 35 9.26 23.71 -3.77
CA SER A 35 9.22 24.28 -5.14
C SER A 35 8.31 25.51 -5.21
N ALA A 36 7.16 25.50 -4.55
CA ALA A 36 6.25 26.62 -4.48
C ALA A 36 6.86 27.80 -3.67
N GLU A 37 7.46 27.52 -2.51
CA GLU A 37 8.14 28.51 -1.66
C GLU A 37 9.29 29.21 -2.39
N GLN A 38 10.12 28.47 -3.13
CA GLN A 38 11.23 29.04 -3.93
C GLN A 38 10.76 29.99 -5.03
N LEU A 39 9.51 29.86 -5.46
CA LEU A 39 8.92 30.70 -6.52
C LEU A 39 7.96 31.76 -5.94
N GLY A 40 7.83 31.85 -4.62
CA GLY A 40 6.93 32.80 -3.97
C GLY A 40 5.45 32.50 -4.21
N ILE A 41 5.10 31.27 -4.58
CA ILE A 41 3.72 30.90 -4.90
C ILE A 41 3.07 30.24 -3.68
N PRO A 42 1.87 30.72 -3.23
CA PRO A 42 1.16 30.10 -2.14
C PRO A 42 0.85 28.62 -2.40
N CYS A 43 1.22 27.75 -1.45
CA CYS A 43 0.92 26.33 -1.49
C CYS A 43 -0.08 25.99 -0.38
N GLN A 44 -1.24 25.47 -0.77
CA GLN A 44 -2.26 25.01 0.17
C GLN A 44 -2.41 23.50 0.06
N ARG A 45 -2.36 22.82 1.22
CA ARG A 45 -2.67 21.40 1.28
C ARG A 45 -4.19 21.21 1.32
N MET A 46 -4.68 20.28 0.48
CA MET A 46 -6.04 19.80 0.54
C MET A 46 -6.17 18.82 1.70
N LYS A 47 -7.08 19.07 2.65
CA LYS A 47 -7.45 18.06 3.64
C LYS A 47 -8.29 17.01 2.93
N ILE A 48 -7.77 15.82 2.81
CA ILE A 48 -8.55 14.64 2.43
C ILE A 48 -9.18 14.17 3.75
N GLU A 49 -10.49 14.27 3.88
CA GLU A 49 -11.21 13.67 5.00
C GLU A 49 -11.02 12.16 4.90
N ASN A 50 -10.28 11.60 5.86
CA ASN A 50 -9.96 10.19 5.87
C ASN A 50 -11.18 9.42 6.38
N GLU A 51 -11.81 8.62 5.53
CA GLU A 51 -12.67 7.50 5.94
C GLU A 51 -11.91 6.47 6.82
N GLN A 52 -10.62 6.66 6.98
CA GLN A 52 -9.69 5.79 7.71
C GLN A 52 -9.91 5.77 9.22
N GLU A 53 -10.68 6.68 9.79
CA GLU A 53 -10.81 6.74 11.25
C GLU A 53 -11.71 5.66 11.82
N ALA A 54 -12.74 5.23 11.09
CA ALA A 54 -13.74 4.30 11.61
C ALA A 54 -13.22 2.86 11.82
N TRP A 55 -12.17 2.42 11.14
CA TRP A 55 -11.64 1.05 11.24
C TRP A 55 -10.25 0.97 11.89
N ARG A 56 -9.66 2.11 12.29
CA ARG A 56 -8.34 2.13 12.95
C ARG A 56 -8.27 1.31 14.22
N ASP A 57 -9.36 1.26 14.98
CA ASP A 57 -9.42 0.56 16.26
C ASP A 57 -9.67 -0.95 16.11
N VAL A 58 -10.04 -1.39 14.89
CA VAL A 58 -10.35 -2.81 14.62
C VAL A 58 -9.27 -3.53 13.81
N VAL A 59 -8.27 -2.82 13.30
CA VAL A 59 -7.12 -3.40 12.60
C VAL A 59 -5.94 -3.57 13.54
N GLN A 60 -5.15 -4.61 13.32
CA GLN A 60 -3.91 -4.81 14.07
C GLN A 60 -2.78 -3.98 13.47
N TRP A 61 -2.21 -3.09 14.27
CA TRP A 61 -1.06 -2.28 13.87
C TRP A 61 0.25 -2.94 14.22
N VAL A 62 1.22 -2.86 13.31
CA VAL A 62 2.61 -3.28 13.51
C VAL A 62 3.56 -2.23 12.95
N GLU A 63 4.74 -2.11 13.54
CA GLU A 63 5.67 -1.02 13.21
C GLU A 63 6.42 -1.24 11.88
N ASN A 64 6.67 -2.50 11.53
CA ASN A 64 7.47 -2.83 10.35
C ASN A 64 7.16 -4.24 9.80
N PRO A 65 7.62 -4.56 8.56
CA PRO A 65 7.41 -5.87 7.96
C PRO A 65 7.99 -7.06 8.74
N ALA A 66 9.08 -6.86 9.47
CA ALA A 66 9.70 -7.93 10.26
C ALA A 66 8.83 -8.31 11.45
N GLU A 67 8.25 -7.32 12.14
CA GLU A 67 7.29 -7.54 13.21
C GLU A 67 6.03 -8.25 12.67
N ALA A 68 5.50 -7.77 11.54
CA ALA A 68 4.36 -8.41 10.88
C ALA A 68 4.64 -9.89 10.60
N ALA A 69 5.77 -10.21 9.98
CA ALA A 69 6.16 -11.58 9.68
C ALA A 69 6.31 -12.44 10.94
N ALA A 70 6.87 -11.90 12.02
CA ALA A 70 7.02 -12.61 13.30
C ALA A 70 5.66 -12.91 13.97
N VAL A 71 4.71 -12.00 13.88
CA VAL A 71 3.33 -12.23 14.38
C VAL A 71 2.65 -13.29 13.53
N LEU A 72 2.71 -13.15 12.21
CA LEU A 72 2.05 -14.06 11.26
C LEU A 72 2.61 -15.48 11.27
N SER A 73 3.89 -15.66 11.60
CA SER A 73 4.51 -16.99 11.69
C SER A 73 3.87 -17.91 12.74
N ARG A 74 3.04 -17.35 13.62
CA ARG A 74 2.25 -18.11 14.62
C ARG A 74 0.90 -18.58 14.08
N LEU A 75 0.51 -18.12 12.89
CA LEU A 75 -0.76 -18.41 12.21
C LEU A 75 -0.49 -19.42 11.08
N SER A 76 -0.26 -20.67 11.42
CA SER A 76 0.32 -21.66 10.49
C SER A 76 -0.62 -22.18 9.40
N GLU A 77 -1.92 -22.03 9.56
CA GLU A 77 -2.94 -22.60 8.67
C GLU A 77 -3.75 -21.53 7.91
N GLU A 78 -3.42 -20.26 8.05
CA GLU A 78 -4.17 -19.15 7.47
C GLU A 78 -3.56 -18.70 6.15
N ASN A 79 -4.42 -18.40 5.17
CA ASN A 79 -4.04 -17.82 3.88
C ASN A 79 -3.80 -16.31 4.03
N ILE A 80 -2.58 -15.90 3.83
CA ILE A 80 -2.10 -14.54 4.07
C ILE A 80 -1.89 -13.84 2.74
N LEU A 81 -2.62 -12.74 2.49
CA LEU A 81 -2.40 -11.87 1.34
C LEU A 81 -1.55 -10.67 1.72
N LEU A 82 -0.37 -10.58 1.13
CA LEU A 82 0.46 -9.37 1.18
C LEU A 82 0.01 -8.42 0.06
N ALA A 83 -0.66 -7.33 0.42
CA ALA A 83 -1.16 -6.34 -0.54
C ALA A 83 -0.30 -5.08 -0.52
N GLY A 84 0.66 -4.97 -1.41
CA GLY A 84 1.46 -3.74 -1.51
C GLY A 84 2.92 -3.94 -1.88
N ASP A 85 3.84 -3.53 -1.03
CA ASP A 85 5.26 -3.44 -1.35
C ASP A 85 5.92 -4.82 -1.50
N TYR A 86 6.08 -5.26 -2.74
CA TYR A 86 6.72 -6.53 -3.09
C TYR A 86 8.18 -6.62 -2.60
N ARG A 87 8.86 -5.50 -2.35
CA ARG A 87 10.25 -5.49 -1.86
C ARG A 87 10.38 -6.12 -0.49
N ASN A 88 9.29 -6.16 0.28
CA ASN A 88 9.25 -6.79 1.60
C ASN A 88 8.91 -8.29 1.55
N LEU A 89 8.58 -8.86 0.38
CA LEU A 89 8.33 -10.29 0.23
C LEU A 89 9.39 -11.21 0.85
N PRO A 90 10.72 -10.92 0.74
CA PRO A 90 11.73 -11.76 1.36
C PRO A 90 11.59 -11.90 2.88
N HIS A 91 11.16 -10.86 3.59
CA HIS A 91 10.95 -10.92 5.04
C HIS A 91 9.84 -11.90 5.40
N TYR A 92 8.71 -11.84 4.70
CA TYR A 92 7.58 -12.73 4.91
C TYR A 92 7.90 -14.16 4.47
N ALA A 93 8.45 -14.32 3.28
CA ALA A 93 8.78 -15.65 2.73
C ALA A 93 9.87 -16.40 3.52
N SER A 94 10.67 -15.72 4.34
CA SER A 94 11.65 -16.37 5.22
C SER A 94 11.03 -17.01 6.46
N LEU A 95 9.84 -16.56 6.89
CA LEU A 95 9.19 -16.99 8.13
C LEU A 95 7.85 -17.68 7.89
N LEU A 96 7.17 -17.38 6.78
CA LEU A 96 5.85 -17.92 6.48
C LEU A 96 5.90 -19.13 5.55
N ARG A 97 4.92 -20.00 5.68
CA ARG A 97 4.70 -21.11 4.76
C ARG A 97 4.27 -20.57 3.39
N LYS A 98 4.95 -21.01 2.34
CA LYS A 98 4.73 -20.50 0.98
C LYS A 98 3.44 -20.99 0.34
N ASP A 99 2.94 -22.12 0.78
CA ASP A 99 1.65 -22.71 0.39
C ASP A 99 0.44 -21.93 0.94
N HIS A 100 0.66 -21.03 1.90
CA HIS A 100 -0.34 -20.10 2.46
C HIS A 100 -0.01 -18.62 2.21
N LEU A 101 1.07 -18.36 1.47
CA LEU A 101 1.51 -16.99 1.18
C LEU A 101 1.06 -16.54 -0.20
N PHE A 102 0.17 -15.56 -0.25
CA PHE A 102 -0.30 -14.89 -1.44
C PHE A 102 0.27 -13.49 -1.52
N CYS A 103 0.46 -12.97 -2.72
CA CYS A 103 0.89 -11.58 -2.89
C CYS A 103 0.16 -10.88 -4.03
N ARG A 104 -0.18 -9.62 -3.80
CA ARG A 104 -0.63 -8.70 -4.84
C ARG A 104 0.49 -7.71 -5.13
N ILE A 105 0.99 -7.74 -6.36
CA ILE A 105 2.17 -7.00 -6.79
C ILE A 105 1.90 -6.25 -8.10
N VAL A 106 2.74 -5.26 -8.39
CA VAL A 106 2.73 -4.63 -9.72
C VAL A 106 3.24 -5.61 -10.79
N PRO A 107 2.68 -5.62 -12.02
CA PRO A 107 3.06 -6.55 -13.08
C PRO A 107 4.37 -6.12 -13.77
N THR A 108 5.44 -5.97 -13.00
CA THR A 108 6.79 -5.69 -13.51
C THR A 108 7.65 -6.95 -13.44
N VAL A 109 8.61 -7.06 -14.35
CA VAL A 109 9.56 -8.19 -14.36
C VAL A 109 10.26 -8.32 -13.01
N GLU A 110 10.72 -7.20 -12.44
CA GLU A 110 11.39 -7.15 -11.15
C GLU A 110 10.52 -7.74 -10.01
N ALA A 111 9.24 -7.35 -9.94
CA ALA A 111 8.34 -7.83 -8.91
C ALA A 111 8.00 -9.32 -9.05
N LEU A 112 7.77 -9.77 -10.30
CA LEU A 112 7.51 -11.18 -10.60
C LEU A 112 8.72 -12.05 -10.33
N ASP A 113 9.91 -11.63 -10.75
CA ASP A 113 11.15 -12.37 -10.51
C ASP A 113 11.45 -12.47 -9.01
N LEU A 114 11.21 -11.39 -8.25
CA LEU A 114 11.39 -11.43 -6.80
C LEU A 114 10.43 -12.42 -6.15
N ALA A 115 9.14 -12.40 -6.51
CA ALA A 115 8.14 -13.31 -5.97
C ALA A 115 8.51 -14.80 -6.25
N LYS A 116 8.93 -15.10 -7.48
CA LYS A 116 9.44 -16.44 -7.85
C LYS A 116 10.70 -16.81 -7.08
N LYS A 117 11.67 -15.90 -6.99
CA LYS A 117 12.94 -16.12 -6.29
C LYS A 117 12.75 -16.47 -4.82
N VAL A 118 11.79 -15.86 -4.15
CA VAL A 118 11.48 -16.16 -2.74
C VAL A 118 10.56 -17.37 -2.57
N GLY A 119 10.11 -17.97 -3.68
CA GLY A 119 9.37 -19.24 -3.72
C GLY A 119 7.87 -19.11 -3.52
N VAL A 120 7.27 -17.94 -3.80
CA VAL A 120 5.81 -17.79 -3.86
C VAL A 120 5.31 -18.57 -5.09
N PRO A 121 4.32 -19.48 -4.95
CA PRO A 121 3.74 -20.20 -6.08
C PRO A 121 3.13 -19.25 -7.11
N GLU A 122 3.25 -19.54 -8.40
CA GLU A 122 2.71 -18.66 -9.46
C GLU A 122 1.18 -18.48 -9.34
N THR A 123 0.47 -19.47 -8.86
CA THR A 123 -0.98 -19.43 -8.59
C THR A 123 -1.36 -18.52 -7.42
N HIS A 124 -0.38 -18.13 -6.60
CA HIS A 124 -0.57 -17.23 -5.44
C HIS A 124 -0.21 -15.78 -5.74
N ILE A 125 0.09 -15.46 -7.00
CA ILE A 125 0.51 -14.13 -7.41
C ILE A 125 -0.64 -13.43 -8.14
N VAL A 126 -1.12 -12.31 -7.59
CA VAL A 126 -2.03 -11.38 -8.25
C VAL A 126 -1.22 -10.20 -8.77
N ALA A 127 -0.94 -10.18 -10.06
CA ALA A 127 -0.15 -9.11 -10.68
C ALA A 127 -1.06 -8.13 -11.42
N ALA A 128 -1.27 -6.94 -10.86
CA ALA A 128 -2.16 -5.93 -11.45
C ALA A 128 -1.75 -4.51 -11.04
N TYR A 129 -2.12 -3.52 -11.87
CA TYR A 129 -2.04 -2.11 -11.49
C TYR A 129 -3.35 -1.64 -10.88
N GLY A 130 -3.26 -0.81 -9.82
CA GLY A 130 -4.42 -0.09 -9.28
C GLY A 130 -4.90 1.06 -10.19
N PRO A 131 -5.96 1.78 -9.78
CA PRO A 131 -6.64 1.65 -8.50
C PRO A 131 -7.52 0.40 -8.41
N TYR A 132 -7.58 -0.21 -7.22
CA TYR A 132 -8.38 -1.41 -6.98
C TYR A 132 -9.72 -1.02 -6.35
N THR A 133 -10.83 -1.45 -6.97
CA THR A 133 -12.18 -1.24 -6.42
C THR A 133 -12.49 -2.23 -5.30
N ARG A 134 -13.52 -1.93 -4.49
CA ARG A 134 -14.05 -2.87 -3.47
C ARG A 134 -14.44 -4.21 -4.11
N ALA A 135 -15.09 -4.18 -5.27
CA ALA A 135 -15.50 -5.39 -5.99
C ALA A 135 -14.30 -6.26 -6.39
N PHE A 136 -13.22 -5.64 -6.88
CA PHE A 136 -11.99 -6.36 -7.21
C PHE A 136 -11.37 -6.98 -5.96
N ASN A 137 -11.20 -6.22 -4.88
CA ASN A 137 -10.62 -6.73 -3.63
C ASN A 137 -11.47 -7.87 -3.07
N SER A 138 -12.79 -7.71 -3.05
CA SER A 138 -13.76 -8.74 -2.63
C SER A 138 -13.57 -10.05 -3.42
N ALA A 139 -13.53 -9.95 -4.75
CA ALA A 139 -13.38 -11.11 -5.61
C ALA A 139 -12.03 -11.84 -5.38
N VAL A 140 -10.95 -11.08 -5.17
CA VAL A 140 -9.63 -11.66 -4.85
C VAL A 140 -9.66 -12.38 -3.51
N PHE A 141 -10.25 -11.79 -2.48
CA PHE A 141 -10.36 -12.42 -1.16
C PHE A 141 -11.17 -13.72 -1.22
N ASP A 142 -12.32 -13.70 -1.89
CA ASP A 142 -13.18 -14.86 -2.03
C ASP A 142 -12.53 -15.97 -2.88
N MET A 143 -11.89 -15.59 -3.99
CA MET A 143 -11.24 -16.54 -4.91
C MET A 143 -10.06 -17.26 -4.27
N LEU A 144 -9.27 -16.55 -3.45
CA LEU A 144 -8.05 -17.09 -2.84
C LEU A 144 -8.28 -17.62 -1.41
N GLY A 145 -9.50 -17.48 -0.86
CA GLY A 145 -9.82 -17.90 0.50
C GLY A 145 -8.93 -17.22 1.55
N ILE A 146 -8.81 -15.87 1.46
CA ILE A 146 -7.90 -15.11 2.31
C ILE A 146 -8.46 -14.99 3.73
N ASP A 147 -7.63 -15.29 4.71
CA ASP A 147 -7.94 -15.17 6.14
C ASP A 147 -7.27 -13.94 6.76
N VAL A 148 -6.08 -13.57 6.26
CA VAL A 148 -5.32 -12.41 6.75
C VAL A 148 -4.90 -11.51 5.60
N LEU A 149 -5.19 -10.23 5.73
CA LEU A 149 -4.72 -9.18 4.82
C LEU A 149 -3.60 -8.38 5.51
N VAL A 150 -2.44 -8.32 4.89
CA VAL A 150 -1.34 -7.44 5.29
C VAL A 150 -1.22 -6.30 4.30
N ILE A 151 -1.37 -5.08 4.79
CA ILE A 151 -1.32 -3.87 3.96
C ILE A 151 -0.52 -2.77 4.66
N ARG A 152 0.16 -1.93 3.89
CA ARG A 152 0.86 -0.76 4.45
C ARG A 152 -0.08 0.43 4.55
N ASP A 153 0.14 1.24 5.60
CA ASP A 153 -0.57 2.52 5.80
C ASP A 153 -0.33 3.54 4.67
N VAL A 154 0.67 3.30 3.85
CA VAL A 154 0.95 4.02 2.59
C VAL A 154 0.47 3.20 1.40
N ALA A 155 -0.81 3.08 1.19
CA ALA A 155 -1.31 2.51 -0.07
C ALA A 155 -1.01 3.48 -1.21
N LEU A 156 -0.06 3.11 -2.06
CA LEU A 156 0.47 3.94 -3.13
C LEU A 156 -0.59 4.34 -4.18
N ASP A 157 -1.70 3.61 -4.27
CA ASP A 157 -2.68 3.72 -5.35
C ASP A 157 -4.06 4.22 -4.89
N GLY A 158 -4.12 4.93 -3.77
CA GLY A 158 -5.33 5.61 -3.29
C GLY A 158 -6.50 4.65 -3.09
N GLY A 159 -6.59 3.99 -1.98
CA GLY A 159 -7.72 3.10 -1.75
C GLY A 159 -7.50 2.13 -0.60
N LEU A 160 -6.93 2.61 0.53
CA LEU A 160 -6.91 1.79 1.75
C LEU A 160 -8.31 1.35 2.12
N ALA A 161 -9.29 2.25 2.13
CA ALA A 161 -10.69 1.95 2.41
C ALA A 161 -11.27 0.91 1.43
N GLU A 162 -10.92 1.02 0.13
CA GLU A 162 -11.35 0.08 -0.90
C GLU A 162 -10.81 -1.35 -0.70
N CYS A 163 -9.75 -1.50 0.07
CA CYS A 163 -9.15 -2.79 0.41
C CYS A 163 -9.57 -3.26 1.82
N VAL A 164 -9.51 -2.37 2.81
CA VAL A 164 -9.73 -2.70 4.21
C VAL A 164 -11.21 -2.98 4.51
N ILE A 165 -12.13 -2.16 4.00
CA ILE A 165 -13.57 -2.33 4.26
C ILE A 165 -14.07 -3.70 3.81
N PRO A 166 -13.86 -4.14 2.55
CA PRO A 166 -14.33 -5.47 2.14
C PRO A 166 -13.62 -6.63 2.84
N ALA A 167 -12.41 -6.42 3.36
CA ALA A 167 -11.75 -7.41 4.20
C ALA A 167 -12.46 -7.56 5.56
N LEU A 168 -12.77 -6.44 6.21
CA LEU A 168 -13.49 -6.43 7.49
C LEU A 168 -14.92 -6.98 7.35
N GLU A 169 -15.62 -6.67 6.25
CA GLU A 169 -16.95 -7.22 5.94
C GLU A 169 -16.93 -8.76 5.84
N ARG A 170 -15.79 -9.34 5.49
CA ARG A 170 -15.54 -10.80 5.40
C ARG A 170 -14.93 -11.40 6.65
N GLN A 171 -14.78 -10.61 7.71
CA GLN A 171 -14.10 -11.02 8.94
C GLN A 171 -12.63 -11.42 8.71
N ILE A 172 -12.02 -10.97 7.63
CA ILE A 172 -10.59 -11.14 7.37
C ILE A 172 -9.82 -10.32 8.40
N HIS A 173 -8.83 -10.93 9.03
CA HIS A 173 -7.94 -10.22 9.93
C HIS A 173 -7.07 -9.23 9.16
N VAL A 174 -7.16 -7.94 9.50
CA VAL A 174 -6.38 -6.91 8.81
C VAL A 174 -5.20 -6.48 9.67
N MET A 175 -4.01 -6.69 9.15
CA MET A 175 -2.75 -6.23 9.73
C MET A 175 -2.23 -5.03 8.93
N MET A 176 -2.12 -3.90 9.62
CA MET A 176 -1.65 -2.64 9.04
C MET A 176 -0.19 -2.39 9.44
N VAL A 177 0.69 -2.38 8.45
CA VAL A 177 2.11 -2.07 8.65
C VAL A 177 2.31 -0.57 8.52
N ARG A 178 2.90 0.06 9.55
CA ARG A 178 3.18 1.50 9.51
C ARG A 178 4.13 1.84 8.35
N GLY A 179 3.85 2.96 7.69
CA GLY A 179 4.72 3.52 6.67
C GLY A 179 5.90 4.25 7.32
N GLU A 180 7.11 4.03 6.81
CA GLU A 180 8.26 4.91 7.07
C GLU A 180 8.08 6.25 6.36
#